data_395686d58bf49a79d9c33f4527969c6c
#
_entry.id   395686d58bf49a79d9c33f4527969c6c
#
_cell.length_a   1.000
_cell.length_b   1.000
_cell.length_c   1.000
_cell.angle_alpha   90.00
_cell.angle_beta   90.00
_cell.angle_gamma   90.00
#
_symmetry.space_group_name_H-M   'P 1'
#
loop_
_entity.id
_entity.type
_entity.pdbx_description
1 polymer ?
#
loop_
_entity_poly.entity_id
_entity_poly.type
_entity_poly.pdbx_seq_one_letter_code
_entity_poly.pdbx_strand_id
1 'polypeptide(L)'
;MPSVNPTSPSREASGSKLCQFVLPDIIAYFPFPLRQSPFYEAASAESDAWFESYDIHRGQAALDDFRRARFGLVCSRIYSQSNTHAQLRNCCDFMSWLFAFDDLTDDGGLRQNIEGMRKAAYVSMQALRNPKTFRTEFKVGETLRSFWERVCERASEGTQRRFVDTCQMYIDAIYQQVINRKCDQIPSIEEFIELRRDTSAVKLCHALTEYSMDLDLPDVVFEDPIIQSLQEGANDILTWANDLYSFNKEQANGDTQNLVVVVMHELNVDIQGAMDYVGNLIKVRIDQYVKEKHLVKSFGSPEVDGQVSQYLDGLNDSVIGILHWSFDCKRYFGDEHERVKMDRVVTLMPVDTSRLPAPDSTVVEGASEDDTETDTDSSGGSPYSGSPYSGSPMVSCVELTPSCHQIPAIPLLAVSPKRATLSISDWWLFLLALPALALLGSALV
;
A
#
# COMPACT_ATOMS: atom_id res chain seq x y z
N MET A 1 26.37 -71.00 14.36
CA MET A 1 25.43 -70.03 14.91
C MET A 1 25.79 -68.70 14.27
N PRO A 2 24.95 -68.13 13.39
CA PRO A 2 25.23 -66.83 12.80
C PRO A 2 24.76 -65.69 13.74
N SER A 3 25.61 -64.69 13.90
CA SER A 3 25.38 -63.46 14.67
C SER A 3 24.33 -62.58 14.00
N VAL A 4 23.30 -62.21 14.76
CA VAL A 4 22.28 -61.26 14.35
C VAL A 4 22.77 -59.84 14.68
N ASN A 5 22.98 -59.00 13.63
CA ASN A 5 23.21 -57.57 13.82
C ASN A 5 21.89 -56.85 14.16
N PRO A 6 21.84 -55.94 15.12
CA PRO A 6 20.67 -55.14 15.40
C PRO A 6 20.53 -54.05 14.32
N THR A 7 19.40 -54.04 13.63
CA THR A 7 18.95 -52.98 12.73
C THR A 7 18.70 -51.73 13.54
N SER A 8 19.39 -50.62 13.15
CA SER A 8 19.15 -49.28 13.64
C SER A 8 17.72 -48.81 13.30
N PRO A 9 17.02 -48.14 14.20
CA PRO A 9 15.70 -47.57 13.87
C PRO A 9 15.85 -46.48 12.84
N SER A 10 15.06 -46.58 11.76
CA SER A 10 14.88 -45.54 10.75
C SER A 10 14.43 -44.25 11.45
N ARG A 11 15.20 -43.18 11.28
CA ARG A 11 14.81 -41.81 11.64
C ARG A 11 13.60 -41.47 10.82
N GLU A 12 12.42 -41.48 11.41
CA GLU A 12 11.23 -40.84 10.86
C GLU A 12 11.59 -39.37 10.62
N ALA A 13 11.46 -38.91 9.39
CA ALA A 13 11.56 -37.53 9.05
C ALA A 13 10.44 -36.78 9.79
N SER A 14 10.78 -36.04 10.83
CA SER A 14 9.84 -35.12 11.46
C SER A 14 9.42 -34.12 10.40
N GLY A 15 8.19 -34.25 9.89
CA GLY A 15 7.59 -33.28 9.04
C GLY A 15 7.65 -31.93 9.75
N SER A 16 8.36 -30.95 9.19
CA SER A 16 8.37 -29.60 9.72
C SER A 16 6.93 -29.11 9.76
N LYS A 17 6.43 -28.84 10.96
CA LYS A 17 5.09 -28.26 11.16
C LYS A 17 5.09 -26.92 10.42
N LEU A 18 4.27 -26.79 9.38
CA LEU A 18 4.15 -25.56 8.63
C LEU A 18 3.68 -24.45 9.59
N CYS A 19 4.39 -23.33 9.61
CA CYS A 19 3.98 -22.19 10.40
C CYS A 19 2.68 -21.62 9.84
N GLN A 20 1.67 -21.40 10.69
CA GLN A 20 0.35 -20.90 10.29
C GLN A 20 -0.05 -19.77 11.22
N PHE A 21 -0.89 -18.86 10.69
CA PHE A 21 -1.54 -17.80 11.46
C PHE A 21 -3.01 -17.66 11.04
N VAL A 22 -3.81 -16.99 11.86
CA VAL A 22 -5.24 -16.82 11.66
C VAL A 22 -5.54 -15.34 11.40
N LEU A 23 -6.23 -15.07 10.30
CA LEU A 23 -6.68 -13.72 9.96
C LEU A 23 -7.91 -13.32 10.79
N PRO A 24 -7.99 -12.11 11.33
CA PRO A 24 -9.20 -11.58 11.95
C PRO A 24 -10.35 -11.48 10.95
N ASP A 25 -11.58 -11.78 11.38
CA ASP A 25 -12.77 -11.64 10.52
C ASP A 25 -13.28 -10.20 10.53
N ILE A 26 -12.76 -9.40 9.61
CA ILE A 26 -13.15 -8.00 9.43
C ILE A 26 -14.45 -7.89 8.63
N ILE A 27 -14.70 -8.81 7.69
CA ILE A 27 -15.90 -8.80 6.85
C ILE A 27 -17.17 -8.89 7.72
N ALA A 28 -17.19 -9.83 8.68
CA ALA A 28 -18.34 -10.00 9.56
C ALA A 28 -18.56 -8.81 10.50
N TYR A 29 -17.51 -8.01 10.75
CA TYR A 29 -17.59 -6.86 11.66
C TYR A 29 -18.02 -5.57 10.96
N PHE A 30 -17.79 -5.41 9.64
CA PHE A 30 -18.17 -4.21 8.88
C PHE A 30 -19.65 -4.26 8.50
N PRO A 31 -20.53 -3.37 9.03
CA PRO A 31 -21.99 -3.57 9.02
C PRO A 31 -22.72 -3.10 7.75
N PHE A 32 -21.99 -2.95 6.63
CA PHE A 32 -22.59 -2.48 5.38
C PHE A 32 -22.66 -3.61 4.34
N PRO A 33 -23.71 -3.64 3.49
CA PRO A 33 -23.91 -4.71 2.53
C PRO A 33 -22.94 -4.61 1.35
N LEU A 34 -22.48 -5.75 0.85
CA LEU A 34 -21.75 -5.82 -0.41
C LEU A 34 -22.71 -5.54 -1.58
N ARG A 35 -22.33 -4.60 -2.44
CA ARG A 35 -23.02 -4.29 -3.71
C ARG A 35 -22.06 -4.50 -4.88
N GLN A 36 -22.59 -4.63 -6.07
CA GLN A 36 -21.82 -4.76 -7.30
C GLN A 36 -22.55 -4.07 -8.45
N SER A 37 -21.83 -3.33 -9.26
CA SER A 37 -22.37 -2.64 -10.42
C SER A 37 -22.91 -3.64 -11.45
N PRO A 38 -24.08 -3.39 -12.05
CA PRO A 38 -24.65 -4.21 -13.11
C PRO A 38 -23.82 -4.15 -14.40
N PHE A 39 -22.93 -3.19 -14.54
CA PHE A 39 -22.06 -3.02 -15.72
C PHE A 39 -20.77 -3.83 -15.65
N TYR A 40 -20.54 -4.62 -14.58
CA TYR A 40 -19.28 -5.28 -14.28
C TYR A 40 -18.69 -6.03 -15.47
N GLU A 41 -19.41 -7.02 -16.00
CA GLU A 41 -18.86 -7.96 -16.98
C GLU A 41 -18.35 -7.25 -18.25
N ALA A 42 -19.17 -6.34 -18.80
CA ALA A 42 -18.82 -5.62 -20.01
C ALA A 42 -17.71 -4.59 -19.77
N ALA A 43 -17.80 -3.79 -18.69
CA ALA A 43 -16.81 -2.76 -18.38
C ALA A 43 -15.44 -3.36 -18.05
N SER A 44 -15.40 -4.47 -17.29
CA SER A 44 -14.17 -5.19 -17.00
C SER A 44 -13.51 -5.73 -18.25
N ALA A 45 -14.26 -6.44 -19.11
CA ALA A 45 -13.71 -7.03 -20.33
C ALA A 45 -13.14 -5.97 -21.30
N GLU A 46 -13.81 -4.83 -21.45
CA GLU A 46 -13.32 -3.73 -22.27
C GLU A 46 -12.07 -3.07 -21.68
N SER A 47 -12.03 -2.92 -20.35
CA SER A 47 -10.86 -2.35 -19.66
C SER A 47 -9.66 -3.28 -19.76
N ASP A 48 -9.85 -4.58 -19.55
CA ASP A 48 -8.79 -5.57 -19.67
C ASP A 48 -8.18 -5.56 -21.08
N ALA A 49 -9.03 -5.59 -22.12
CA ALA A 49 -8.57 -5.52 -23.51
C ALA A 49 -7.84 -4.21 -23.85
N TRP A 50 -8.33 -3.08 -23.33
CA TRP A 50 -7.67 -1.79 -23.50
C TRP A 50 -6.29 -1.76 -22.81
N PHE A 51 -6.20 -2.23 -21.57
CA PHE A 51 -4.96 -2.23 -20.82
C PHE A 51 -3.91 -3.18 -21.43
N GLU A 52 -4.33 -4.37 -21.84
CA GLU A 52 -3.48 -5.35 -22.54
C GLU A 52 -2.92 -4.80 -23.87
N SER A 53 -3.65 -3.92 -24.57
CA SER A 53 -3.19 -3.29 -25.81
C SER A 53 -1.91 -2.44 -25.66
N TYR A 54 -1.61 -2.01 -24.43
CA TYR A 54 -0.37 -1.28 -24.14
C TYR A 54 0.85 -2.20 -23.95
N ASP A 55 0.67 -3.53 -23.84
CA ASP A 55 1.75 -4.50 -23.66
C ASP A 55 2.70 -4.08 -22.50
N ILE A 56 2.13 -3.85 -21.32
CA ILE A 56 2.85 -3.43 -20.11
C ILE A 56 3.50 -4.66 -19.43
N HIS A 57 2.77 -5.77 -19.37
CA HIS A 57 3.22 -7.00 -18.73
C HIS A 57 4.27 -7.72 -19.56
N ARG A 58 5.41 -8.04 -18.94
CA ARG A 58 6.50 -8.76 -19.62
C ARG A 58 6.31 -10.27 -19.48
N GLY A 59 5.69 -10.87 -20.48
CA GLY A 59 5.51 -12.33 -20.57
C GLY A 59 4.17 -12.82 -20.01
N GLN A 60 3.85 -14.07 -20.37
CA GLN A 60 2.53 -14.67 -20.12
C GLN A 60 2.23 -14.81 -18.61
N ALA A 61 3.24 -15.17 -17.80
CA ALA A 61 3.04 -15.36 -16.36
C ALA A 61 2.59 -14.07 -15.65
N ALA A 62 3.22 -12.91 -15.96
CA ALA A 62 2.82 -11.62 -15.39
C ALA A 62 1.42 -11.20 -15.83
N LEU A 63 1.06 -11.48 -17.10
CA LEU A 63 -0.29 -11.23 -17.60
C LEU A 63 -1.33 -12.12 -16.91
N ASP A 64 -1.02 -13.40 -16.69
CA ASP A 64 -1.91 -14.33 -16.00
C ASP A 64 -2.09 -13.96 -14.54
N ASP A 65 -1.05 -13.45 -13.84
CA ASP A 65 -1.14 -12.93 -12.47
C ASP A 65 -2.03 -11.70 -12.42
N PHE A 66 -1.89 -10.77 -13.37
CA PHE A 66 -2.74 -9.59 -13.49
C PHE A 66 -4.20 -9.98 -13.68
N ARG A 67 -4.50 -10.89 -14.62
CA ARG A 67 -5.87 -11.39 -14.85
C ARG A 67 -6.45 -12.10 -13.63
N ARG A 68 -5.65 -12.89 -12.90
CA ARG A 68 -6.08 -13.59 -11.68
C ARG A 68 -6.43 -12.65 -10.53
N ALA A 69 -5.90 -11.44 -10.54
CA ALA A 69 -6.25 -10.40 -9.56
C ALA A 69 -7.67 -9.85 -9.75
N ARG A 70 -8.27 -9.96 -10.94
CA ARG A 70 -9.66 -9.54 -11.23
C ARG A 70 -9.93 -8.09 -10.82
N PHE A 71 -9.13 -7.16 -11.32
CA PHE A 71 -9.24 -5.74 -10.95
C PHE A 71 -10.58 -5.11 -11.36
N GLY A 72 -11.21 -5.55 -12.45
CA GLY A 72 -12.57 -5.16 -12.78
C GLY A 72 -13.61 -5.58 -11.74
N LEU A 73 -13.41 -6.73 -11.05
CA LEU A 73 -14.30 -7.16 -9.97
C LEU A 73 -14.23 -6.19 -8.78
N VAL A 74 -13.02 -5.86 -8.30
CA VAL A 74 -12.91 -4.90 -7.19
C VAL A 74 -13.47 -3.54 -7.59
N CYS A 75 -13.18 -3.06 -8.79
CA CYS A 75 -13.71 -1.81 -9.31
C CYS A 75 -15.24 -1.79 -9.33
N SER A 76 -15.90 -2.86 -9.80
CA SER A 76 -17.36 -2.97 -9.84
C SER A 76 -18.01 -2.97 -8.45
N ARG A 77 -17.28 -3.31 -7.41
CA ARG A 77 -17.72 -3.28 -6.01
C ARG A 77 -17.49 -1.94 -5.36
N ILE A 78 -16.32 -1.33 -5.57
CA ILE A 78 -16.01 0.03 -5.09
C ILE A 78 -16.99 1.04 -5.70
N TYR A 79 -17.18 0.99 -7.00
CA TYR A 79 -18.06 1.88 -7.75
C TYR A 79 -19.40 1.19 -8.11
N SER A 80 -20.00 0.52 -7.12
CA SER A 80 -21.18 -0.30 -7.31
C SER A 80 -22.39 0.48 -7.84
N GLN A 81 -22.42 1.78 -7.59
CA GLN A 81 -23.48 2.72 -7.94
C GLN A 81 -23.12 3.59 -9.15
N SER A 82 -22.15 3.18 -9.98
CA SER A 82 -21.81 3.92 -11.21
C SER A 82 -23.04 4.14 -12.08
N ASN A 83 -23.24 5.39 -12.50
CA ASN A 83 -24.45 5.78 -13.26
C ASN A 83 -24.48 5.17 -14.67
N THR A 84 -23.34 4.95 -15.29
CA THR A 84 -23.24 4.42 -16.64
C THR A 84 -22.12 3.39 -16.79
N HIS A 85 -22.24 2.53 -17.80
CA HIS A 85 -21.20 1.62 -18.23
C HIS A 85 -19.85 2.35 -18.49
N ALA A 86 -19.89 3.49 -19.17
CA ALA A 86 -18.68 4.24 -19.53
C ALA A 86 -17.93 4.77 -18.29
N GLN A 87 -18.66 5.19 -17.23
CA GLN A 87 -18.05 5.63 -15.99
C GLN A 87 -17.38 4.46 -15.26
N LEU A 88 -18.07 3.32 -15.13
CA LEU A 88 -17.46 2.13 -14.53
C LEU A 88 -16.23 1.67 -15.33
N ARG A 89 -16.33 1.68 -16.68
CA ARG A 89 -15.21 1.32 -17.57
C ARG A 89 -13.98 2.19 -17.31
N ASN A 90 -14.13 3.51 -17.21
CA ASN A 90 -13.06 4.41 -16.88
C ASN A 90 -12.48 4.16 -15.47
N CYS A 91 -13.33 3.85 -14.50
CA CYS A 91 -12.85 3.46 -13.16
C CYS A 91 -12.06 2.13 -13.19
N CYS A 92 -12.43 1.17 -14.05
CA CYS A 92 -11.65 -0.05 -14.27
C CYS A 92 -10.29 0.26 -14.89
N ASP A 93 -10.22 1.19 -15.84
CA ASP A 93 -8.96 1.63 -16.46
C ASP A 93 -8.01 2.26 -15.44
N PHE A 94 -8.56 3.09 -14.54
CA PHE A 94 -7.82 3.64 -13.42
C PHE A 94 -7.29 2.54 -12.49
N MET A 95 -8.12 1.57 -12.15
CA MET A 95 -7.71 0.47 -11.26
C MET A 95 -6.59 -0.36 -11.88
N SER A 96 -6.66 -0.63 -13.19
CA SER A 96 -5.60 -1.34 -13.91
C SER A 96 -4.28 -0.54 -13.92
N TRP A 97 -4.35 0.78 -14.12
CA TRP A 97 -3.19 1.65 -14.00
C TRP A 97 -2.61 1.64 -12.58
N LEU A 98 -3.49 1.79 -11.57
CA LEU A 98 -3.07 1.88 -10.17
C LEU A 98 -2.27 0.65 -9.75
N PHE A 99 -2.80 -0.55 -9.97
CA PHE A 99 -2.11 -1.78 -9.61
C PHE A 99 -0.85 -2.05 -10.45
N ALA A 100 -0.83 -1.63 -11.72
CA ALA A 100 0.41 -1.74 -12.52
C ALA A 100 1.49 -0.76 -12.05
N PHE A 101 1.11 0.43 -11.57
CA PHE A 101 2.04 1.39 -10.98
C PHE A 101 2.55 0.89 -9.61
N ASP A 102 1.66 0.35 -8.78
CA ASP A 102 1.95 -0.26 -7.49
C ASP A 102 2.94 -1.44 -7.64
N ASP A 103 2.66 -2.39 -8.55
CA ASP A 103 3.54 -3.52 -8.82
C ASP A 103 4.94 -3.07 -9.31
N LEU A 104 5.06 -1.94 -10.04
CA LEU A 104 6.35 -1.37 -10.42
C LEU A 104 7.14 -0.79 -9.24
N THR A 105 6.44 -0.21 -8.26
CA THR A 105 7.05 0.45 -7.10
C THR A 105 7.32 -0.52 -5.94
N ASP A 106 6.55 -1.59 -5.83
CA ASP A 106 6.68 -2.55 -4.73
C ASP A 106 7.54 -3.77 -5.09
N ASP A 107 7.34 -4.34 -6.26
CA ASP A 107 8.02 -5.57 -6.70
C ASP A 107 8.92 -5.34 -7.93
N GLY A 108 8.77 -4.21 -8.61
CA GLY A 108 9.37 -3.93 -9.91
C GLY A 108 10.63 -3.06 -9.88
N GLY A 109 10.96 -2.53 -11.06
CA GLY A 109 12.18 -1.75 -11.31
C GLY A 109 12.25 -0.41 -10.58
N LEU A 110 11.17 0.04 -9.92
CA LEU A 110 11.12 1.28 -9.15
C LEU A 110 11.28 1.06 -7.64
N ARG A 111 11.23 -0.17 -7.13
CA ARG A 111 11.22 -0.50 -5.69
C ARG A 111 12.27 0.23 -4.85
N GLN A 112 13.49 0.36 -5.35
CA GLN A 112 14.61 1.07 -4.69
C GLN A 112 15.30 2.06 -5.63
N ASN A 113 14.65 2.40 -6.75
CA ASN A 113 15.20 3.26 -7.78
C ASN A 113 14.64 4.68 -7.66
N ILE A 114 15.28 5.49 -6.82
CA ILE A 114 14.87 6.89 -6.54
C ILE A 114 14.78 7.72 -7.83
N GLU A 115 15.78 7.61 -8.74
CA GLU A 115 15.79 8.39 -9.97
C GLU A 115 14.71 7.92 -10.95
N GLY A 116 14.48 6.61 -11.05
CA GLY A 116 13.37 6.05 -11.82
C GLY A 116 12.02 6.52 -11.28
N MET A 117 11.84 6.49 -9.95
CA MET A 117 10.61 6.97 -9.32
C MET A 117 10.38 8.46 -9.55
N ARG A 118 11.45 9.29 -9.48
CA ARG A 118 11.36 10.73 -9.79
C ARG A 118 10.86 10.99 -11.21
N LYS A 119 11.34 10.20 -12.19
CA LYS A 119 10.88 10.30 -13.59
C LYS A 119 9.44 9.83 -13.74
N ALA A 120 9.06 8.72 -13.11
CA ALA A 120 7.69 8.22 -13.12
C ALA A 120 6.71 9.22 -12.49
N ALA A 121 7.08 9.86 -11.38
CA ALA A 121 6.33 10.93 -10.73
C ALA A 121 6.10 12.12 -11.67
N TYR A 122 7.16 12.61 -12.32
CA TYR A 122 7.05 13.69 -13.29
C TYR A 122 6.08 13.35 -14.43
N VAL A 123 6.24 12.17 -15.03
CA VAL A 123 5.38 11.72 -16.15
C VAL A 123 3.93 11.62 -15.69
N SER A 124 3.66 11.03 -14.53
CA SER A 124 2.30 10.87 -14.00
C SER A 124 1.62 12.22 -13.79
N MET A 125 2.31 13.20 -13.19
CA MET A 125 1.75 14.51 -12.99
C MET A 125 1.58 15.32 -14.29
N GLN A 126 2.47 15.16 -15.28
CA GLN A 126 2.27 15.75 -16.61
C GLN A 126 1.09 15.15 -17.35
N ALA A 127 0.88 13.82 -17.23
CA ALA A 127 -0.27 13.11 -17.79
C ALA A 127 -1.60 13.69 -17.26
N LEU A 128 -1.66 14.02 -15.97
CA LEU A 128 -2.86 14.59 -15.34
C LEU A 128 -3.05 16.07 -15.64
N ARG A 129 -1.98 16.88 -15.61
CA ARG A 129 -2.07 18.33 -15.82
C ARG A 129 -2.28 18.71 -17.28
N ASN A 130 -1.79 17.90 -18.21
CA ASN A 130 -1.79 18.19 -19.64
C ASN A 130 -2.29 17.00 -20.50
N PRO A 131 -3.44 16.37 -20.20
CA PRO A 131 -3.85 15.09 -20.81
C PRO A 131 -4.00 15.17 -22.33
N LYS A 132 -4.39 16.34 -22.86
CA LYS A 132 -4.62 16.54 -24.30
C LYS A 132 -3.33 16.72 -25.11
N THR A 133 -2.29 17.29 -24.51
CA THR A 133 -1.07 17.71 -25.22
C THR A 133 0.16 16.89 -24.85
N PHE A 134 0.22 16.39 -23.63
CA PHE A 134 1.33 15.53 -23.17
C PHE A 134 1.29 14.17 -23.84
N ARG A 135 2.46 13.62 -24.17
CA ARG A 135 2.64 12.25 -24.68
C ARG A 135 3.91 11.67 -24.06
N THR A 136 3.92 10.36 -23.85
CA THR A 136 5.05 9.67 -23.24
C THR A 136 5.20 8.25 -23.79
N GLU A 137 6.45 7.78 -23.88
CA GLU A 137 6.78 6.38 -24.20
C GLU A 137 6.71 5.48 -22.96
N PHE A 138 6.62 6.05 -21.76
CA PHE A 138 6.38 5.30 -20.53
C PHE A 138 4.94 4.81 -20.52
N LYS A 139 4.75 3.54 -20.91
CA LYS A 139 3.43 2.93 -21.15
C LYS A 139 2.44 3.11 -19.99
N VAL A 140 2.90 2.91 -18.74
CA VAL A 140 2.06 3.12 -17.54
C VAL A 140 1.64 4.59 -17.40
N GLY A 141 2.51 5.54 -17.74
CA GLY A 141 2.15 6.96 -17.77
C GLY A 141 1.15 7.30 -18.89
N GLU A 142 1.24 6.64 -20.04
CA GLU A 142 0.32 6.84 -21.16
C GLU A 142 -1.07 6.25 -20.87
N THR A 143 -1.17 5.13 -20.13
CA THR A 143 -2.48 4.62 -19.68
C THR A 143 -3.14 5.60 -18.72
N LEU A 144 -2.41 6.19 -17.76
CA LEU A 144 -2.94 7.24 -16.88
C LEU A 144 -3.45 8.45 -17.68
N ARG A 145 -2.66 8.92 -18.66
CA ARG A 145 -3.04 10.05 -19.51
C ARG A 145 -4.32 9.76 -20.30
N SER A 146 -4.38 8.58 -20.92
CA SER A 146 -5.53 8.18 -21.75
C SER A 146 -6.81 8.01 -20.92
N PHE A 147 -6.73 7.40 -19.75
CA PHE A 147 -7.81 7.33 -18.78
C PHE A 147 -8.29 8.72 -18.38
N TRP A 148 -7.36 9.58 -17.96
CA TRP A 148 -7.68 10.89 -17.40
C TRP A 148 -8.29 11.84 -18.44
N GLU A 149 -7.82 11.78 -19.69
CA GLU A 149 -8.41 12.56 -20.79
C GLU A 149 -9.91 12.28 -20.92
N ARG A 150 -10.34 11.01 -20.83
CA ARG A 150 -11.75 10.62 -20.90
C ARG A 150 -12.55 11.04 -19.66
N VAL A 151 -11.95 10.95 -18.47
CA VAL A 151 -12.60 11.39 -17.22
C VAL A 151 -12.87 12.89 -17.23
N CYS A 152 -11.91 13.70 -17.72
CA CYS A 152 -12.04 15.16 -17.82
C CYS A 152 -13.17 15.63 -18.73
N GLU A 153 -13.70 14.79 -19.63
CA GLU A 153 -14.84 15.14 -20.47
C GLU A 153 -16.14 15.27 -19.68
N ARG A 154 -16.23 14.62 -18.49
CA ARG A 154 -17.46 14.54 -17.71
C ARG A 154 -17.31 14.96 -16.25
N ALA A 155 -16.17 14.74 -15.64
CA ALA A 155 -15.95 15.08 -14.24
C ALA A 155 -16.08 16.59 -14.00
N SER A 156 -16.70 16.98 -12.88
CA SER A 156 -16.75 18.38 -12.46
C SER A 156 -15.34 18.95 -12.22
N GLU A 157 -15.18 20.26 -12.30
CA GLU A 157 -13.88 20.93 -12.02
C GLU A 157 -13.40 20.62 -10.59
N GLY A 158 -14.33 20.53 -9.62
CA GLY A 158 -14.04 20.15 -8.24
C GLY A 158 -13.46 18.74 -8.13
N THR A 159 -14.11 17.78 -8.78
CA THR A 159 -13.65 16.38 -8.85
C THR A 159 -12.28 16.28 -9.53
N GLN A 160 -12.08 16.98 -10.66
CA GLN A 160 -10.80 16.98 -11.38
C GLN A 160 -9.67 17.52 -10.50
N ARG A 161 -9.89 18.64 -9.80
CA ARG A 161 -8.90 19.21 -8.89
C ARG A 161 -8.55 18.21 -7.76
N ARG A 162 -9.55 17.67 -7.05
CA ARG A 162 -9.36 16.73 -5.95
C ARG A 162 -8.62 15.46 -6.39
N PHE A 163 -8.92 14.94 -7.57
CA PHE A 163 -8.20 13.80 -8.11
C PHE A 163 -6.72 14.11 -8.37
N VAL A 164 -6.41 15.25 -9.00
CA VAL A 164 -5.03 15.66 -9.27
C VAL A 164 -4.25 15.90 -7.97
N ASP A 165 -4.87 16.57 -6.99
CA ASP A 165 -4.25 16.87 -5.70
C ASP A 165 -3.97 15.59 -4.91
N THR A 166 -4.93 14.66 -4.85
CA THR A 166 -4.75 13.37 -4.17
C THR A 166 -3.75 12.46 -4.89
N CYS A 167 -3.66 12.55 -6.22
CA CYS A 167 -2.63 11.84 -6.97
C CYS A 167 -1.23 12.40 -6.69
N GLN A 168 -1.08 13.71 -6.54
CA GLN A 168 0.20 14.29 -6.12
C GLN A 168 0.60 13.78 -4.73
N MET A 169 -0.34 13.76 -3.74
CA MET A 169 -0.08 13.22 -2.40
C MET A 169 0.36 11.76 -2.46
N TYR A 170 -0.33 10.93 -3.23
CA TYR A 170 0.03 9.53 -3.44
C TYR A 170 1.43 9.36 -4.02
N ILE A 171 1.75 10.07 -5.09
CA ILE A 171 3.06 10.00 -5.76
C ILE A 171 4.19 10.43 -4.83
N ASP A 172 3.99 11.50 -4.05
CA ASP A 172 4.97 12.01 -3.08
C ASP A 172 5.20 10.98 -1.95
N ALA A 173 4.13 10.34 -1.47
CA ALA A 173 4.20 9.30 -0.44
C ALA A 173 4.91 8.03 -0.94
N ILE A 174 4.61 7.57 -2.17
CA ILE A 174 5.33 6.44 -2.78
C ILE A 174 6.81 6.77 -2.97
N TYR A 175 7.13 8.01 -3.35
CA TYR A 175 8.53 8.45 -3.45
C TYR A 175 9.25 8.34 -2.09
N GLN A 176 8.61 8.76 -1.00
CA GLN A 176 9.14 8.61 0.35
C GLN A 176 9.29 7.12 0.74
N GLN A 177 8.31 6.28 0.38
CA GLN A 177 8.37 4.84 0.65
C GLN A 177 9.57 4.16 -0.07
N VAL A 178 9.86 4.57 -1.32
CA VAL A 178 11.05 4.10 -2.06
C VAL A 178 12.35 4.51 -1.34
N ILE A 179 12.39 5.71 -0.75
CA ILE A 179 13.53 6.16 0.07
C ILE A 179 13.66 5.30 1.33
N ASN A 180 12.56 5.07 2.06
CA ASN A 180 12.53 4.26 3.28
C ASN A 180 13.05 2.83 3.01
N ARG A 181 12.57 2.19 1.94
CA ARG A 181 13.03 0.85 1.51
C ARG A 181 14.54 0.84 1.19
N LYS A 182 15.04 1.88 0.53
CA LYS A 182 16.46 1.98 0.20
C LYS A 182 17.34 2.16 1.43
N CYS A 183 16.82 2.82 2.48
CA CYS A 183 17.52 3.05 3.74
C CYS A 183 17.29 1.92 4.77
N ASP A 184 16.54 0.89 4.43
CA ASP A 184 16.14 -0.22 5.33
C ASP A 184 15.52 0.28 6.65
N GLN A 185 14.67 1.31 6.55
CA GLN A 185 14.01 1.92 7.69
C GLN A 185 12.64 1.33 7.93
N ILE A 186 12.39 0.86 9.16
CA ILE A 186 11.06 0.49 9.65
C ILE A 186 10.57 1.64 10.52
N PRO A 187 9.49 2.34 10.11
CA PRO A 187 8.93 3.46 10.88
C PRO A 187 8.23 2.97 12.15
N SER A 188 7.91 3.88 13.08
CA SER A 188 6.97 3.62 14.16
C SER A 188 5.55 3.36 13.62
N ILE A 189 4.67 2.76 14.43
CA ILE A 189 3.27 2.52 14.07
C ILE A 189 2.57 3.83 13.67
N GLU A 190 2.79 4.91 14.42
CA GLU A 190 2.20 6.22 14.17
C GLU A 190 2.68 6.82 12.84
N GLU A 191 3.98 6.86 12.59
CA GLU A 191 4.58 7.34 11.34
C GLU A 191 4.13 6.50 10.14
N PHE A 192 4.04 5.17 10.32
CA PHE A 192 3.56 4.28 9.26
C PHE A 192 2.11 4.57 8.90
N ILE A 193 1.21 4.68 9.88
CA ILE A 193 -0.21 4.96 9.65
C ILE A 193 -0.39 6.30 8.91
N GLU A 194 0.36 7.34 9.30
CA GLU A 194 0.31 8.64 8.64
C GLU A 194 0.74 8.54 7.16
N LEU A 195 1.89 7.94 6.88
CA LEU A 195 2.37 7.72 5.51
C LEU A 195 1.44 6.80 4.71
N ARG A 196 0.93 5.74 5.34
CA ARG A 196 0.11 4.71 4.70
C ARG A 196 -1.22 5.25 4.18
N ARG A 197 -1.80 6.26 4.81
CA ARG A 197 -3.00 6.97 4.32
C ARG A 197 -2.80 7.61 2.95
N ASP A 198 -1.58 7.96 2.59
CA ASP A 198 -1.25 8.54 1.30
C ASP A 198 -0.73 7.49 0.32
N THR A 199 0.07 6.49 0.77
CA THR A 199 0.55 5.41 -0.12
C THR A 199 -0.54 4.43 -0.55
N SER A 200 -1.71 4.45 0.09
CA SER A 200 -2.83 3.54 -0.19
C SER A 200 -3.55 3.79 -1.52
N ALA A 201 -3.41 4.97 -2.11
CA ALA A 201 -4.22 5.48 -3.24
C ALA A 201 -5.74 5.53 -2.99
N VAL A 202 -6.21 5.27 -1.77
CA VAL A 202 -7.65 5.29 -1.43
C VAL A 202 -8.25 6.67 -1.64
N LYS A 203 -7.50 7.75 -1.36
CA LYS A 203 -7.95 9.13 -1.60
C LYS A 203 -8.27 9.39 -3.07
N LEU A 204 -7.51 8.79 -4.01
CA LEU A 204 -7.80 8.86 -5.45
C LEU A 204 -9.10 8.11 -5.78
N CYS A 205 -9.28 6.92 -5.19
CA CYS A 205 -10.51 6.16 -5.36
C CYS A 205 -11.73 6.95 -4.86
N HIS A 206 -11.61 7.65 -3.72
CA HIS A 206 -12.68 8.49 -3.19
C HIS A 206 -13.01 9.68 -4.11
N ALA A 207 -12.02 10.31 -4.74
CA ALA A 207 -12.27 11.37 -5.74
C ALA A 207 -13.01 10.82 -6.97
N LEU A 208 -12.71 9.58 -7.42
CA LEU A 208 -13.44 8.95 -8.52
C LEU A 208 -14.85 8.47 -8.13
N THR A 209 -15.17 8.36 -6.85
CA THR A 209 -16.54 8.11 -6.40
C THR A 209 -17.48 9.22 -6.86
N GLU A 210 -17.05 10.49 -6.78
CA GLU A 210 -17.81 11.61 -7.34
C GLU A 210 -18.03 11.46 -8.84
N TYR A 211 -16.98 11.16 -9.60
CA TYR A 211 -17.06 10.94 -11.04
C TYR A 211 -18.03 9.78 -11.40
N SER A 212 -17.94 8.67 -10.67
CA SER A 212 -18.72 7.45 -11.00
C SER A 212 -20.22 7.64 -10.88
N MET A 213 -20.66 8.60 -10.04
CA MET A 213 -22.07 8.89 -9.75
C MET A 213 -22.52 10.28 -10.21
N ASP A 214 -21.70 11.01 -11.00
CA ASP A 214 -21.97 12.38 -11.45
C ASP A 214 -22.27 13.35 -10.29
N LEU A 215 -21.55 13.21 -9.16
CA LEU A 215 -21.68 14.13 -8.06
C LEU A 215 -20.85 15.39 -8.32
N ASP A 216 -21.39 16.53 -7.91
CA ASP A 216 -20.69 17.82 -7.94
C ASP A 216 -20.75 18.46 -6.55
N LEU A 217 -19.99 17.88 -5.63
CA LEU A 217 -19.97 18.29 -4.23
C LEU A 217 -19.12 19.56 -4.05
N PRO A 218 -19.66 20.59 -3.38
CA PRO A 218 -18.92 21.82 -3.09
C PRO A 218 -17.79 21.55 -2.08
N ASP A 219 -16.73 22.35 -2.13
CA ASP A 219 -15.54 22.19 -1.30
C ASP A 219 -15.84 22.21 0.21
N VAL A 220 -16.86 22.97 0.64
CA VAL A 220 -17.27 23.03 2.05
C VAL A 220 -17.65 21.64 2.61
N VAL A 221 -18.06 20.69 1.78
CA VAL A 221 -18.32 19.31 2.20
C VAL A 221 -17.02 18.63 2.62
N PHE A 222 -15.95 18.82 1.84
CA PHE A 222 -14.63 18.22 2.09
C PHE A 222 -13.83 18.98 3.18
N GLU A 223 -14.25 20.19 3.54
CA GLU A 223 -13.71 20.96 4.65
C GLU A 223 -14.37 20.60 5.99
N ASP A 224 -15.52 19.91 5.96
CA ASP A 224 -16.21 19.47 7.19
C ASP A 224 -15.40 18.38 7.91
N PRO A 225 -15.09 18.57 9.23
CA PRO A 225 -14.23 17.63 9.97
C PRO A 225 -14.83 16.24 10.12
N ILE A 226 -16.17 16.09 10.09
CA ILE A 226 -16.83 14.77 10.13
C ILE A 226 -16.66 14.04 8.81
N ILE A 227 -16.81 14.73 7.67
CA ILE A 227 -16.56 14.15 6.35
C ILE A 227 -15.10 13.75 6.21
N GLN A 228 -14.15 14.58 6.66
CA GLN A 228 -12.72 14.24 6.66
C GLN A 228 -12.44 13.00 7.51
N SER A 229 -13.00 12.93 8.72
CA SER A 229 -12.84 11.77 9.60
C SER A 229 -13.43 10.49 8.99
N LEU A 230 -14.56 10.59 8.28
CA LEU A 230 -15.16 9.46 7.56
C LEU A 230 -14.31 9.01 6.37
N GLN A 231 -13.74 9.93 5.60
CA GLN A 231 -12.81 9.59 4.53
C GLN A 231 -11.54 8.90 5.06
N GLU A 232 -10.95 9.46 6.13
CA GLU A 232 -9.80 8.84 6.79
C GLU A 232 -10.16 7.48 7.38
N GLY A 233 -11.35 7.34 7.99
CA GLY A 233 -11.82 6.08 8.53
C GLY A 233 -11.99 4.98 7.50
N ALA A 234 -12.60 5.31 6.37
CA ALA A 234 -12.71 4.37 5.25
C ALA A 234 -11.32 3.97 4.73
N ASN A 235 -10.40 4.93 4.61
CA ASN A 235 -9.02 4.69 4.21
C ASN A 235 -8.29 3.78 5.20
N ASP A 236 -8.31 4.10 6.49
CA ASP A 236 -7.66 3.32 7.56
C ASP A 236 -8.14 1.87 7.57
N ILE A 237 -9.48 1.65 7.59
CA ILE A 237 -10.08 0.31 7.64
C ILE A 237 -9.67 -0.51 6.42
N LEU A 238 -9.76 0.08 5.22
CA LEU A 238 -9.43 -0.58 3.96
C LEU A 238 -7.95 -0.95 3.92
N THR A 239 -7.09 -0.01 4.26
CA THR A 239 -5.64 -0.12 4.11
C THR A 239 -5.04 -1.09 5.13
N TRP A 240 -5.45 -1.00 6.39
CA TRP A 240 -4.97 -1.94 7.42
C TRP A 240 -5.49 -3.36 7.18
N ALA A 241 -6.70 -3.51 6.62
CA ALA A 241 -7.18 -4.82 6.17
C ALA A 241 -6.37 -5.34 4.97
N ASN A 242 -5.98 -4.47 4.03
CA ASN A 242 -5.07 -4.84 2.96
C ASN A 242 -3.74 -5.35 3.51
N ASP A 243 -3.15 -4.66 4.48
CA ASP A 243 -1.89 -5.06 5.12
C ASP A 243 -2.00 -6.44 5.81
N LEU A 244 -3.15 -6.78 6.44
CA LEU A 244 -3.41 -8.11 6.96
C LEU A 244 -3.41 -9.18 5.87
N TYR A 245 -4.05 -8.91 4.73
CA TYR A 245 -4.26 -9.91 3.67
C TYR A 245 -3.04 -10.06 2.76
N SER A 246 -2.27 -9.01 2.55
CA SER A 246 -1.06 -8.99 1.73
C SER A 246 0.19 -9.45 2.48
N PHE A 247 0.18 -9.41 3.81
CA PHE A 247 1.33 -9.72 4.67
C PHE A 247 2.11 -10.95 4.24
N ASN A 248 1.41 -12.06 3.96
CA ASN A 248 2.08 -13.33 3.63
C ASN A 248 2.92 -13.25 2.35
N LYS A 249 2.40 -12.55 1.34
CA LYS A 249 3.10 -12.30 0.07
C LYS A 249 4.26 -11.31 0.25
N GLU A 250 3.99 -10.21 0.97
CA GLU A 250 4.96 -9.12 1.13
C GLU A 250 6.14 -9.54 2.02
N GLN A 251 5.89 -10.25 3.14
CA GLN A 251 6.97 -10.78 3.96
C GLN A 251 7.83 -11.80 3.21
N ALA A 252 7.22 -12.63 2.33
CA ALA A 252 7.95 -13.56 1.49
C ALA A 252 8.88 -12.84 0.50
N ASN A 253 8.52 -11.65 0.05
CA ASN A 253 9.33 -10.77 -0.81
C ASN A 253 10.31 -9.88 -0.02
N GLY A 254 10.35 -10.00 1.32
CA GLY A 254 11.21 -9.18 2.18
C GLY A 254 10.77 -7.70 2.23
N ASP A 255 9.46 -7.43 2.04
CA ASP A 255 8.93 -6.06 2.20
C ASP A 255 8.60 -5.78 3.67
N THR A 256 9.10 -4.67 4.19
CA THR A 256 8.87 -4.21 5.57
C THR A 256 7.81 -3.10 5.65
N GLN A 257 7.30 -2.63 4.51
CA GLN A 257 6.32 -1.55 4.43
C GLN A 257 4.88 -2.09 4.57
N ASN A 258 4.62 -2.81 5.68
CA ASN A 258 3.34 -3.41 6.02
C ASN A 258 3.06 -3.25 7.51
N LEU A 259 1.84 -2.86 7.90
CA LEU A 259 1.48 -2.57 9.30
C LEU A 259 1.74 -3.75 10.24
N VAL A 260 1.53 -4.99 9.77
CA VAL A 260 1.80 -6.20 10.58
C VAL A 260 3.29 -6.28 10.92
N VAL A 261 4.18 -6.04 9.94
CA VAL A 261 5.64 -6.03 10.15
C VAL A 261 6.04 -4.92 11.12
N VAL A 262 5.49 -3.72 10.95
CA VAL A 262 5.76 -2.57 11.84
C VAL A 262 5.32 -2.87 13.28
N VAL A 263 4.14 -3.46 13.47
CA VAL A 263 3.63 -3.86 14.79
C VAL A 263 4.50 -4.95 15.42
N MET A 264 4.91 -5.96 14.63
CA MET A 264 5.83 -7.00 15.13
C MET A 264 7.14 -6.38 15.63
N HIS A 265 7.68 -5.43 14.89
CA HIS A 265 8.94 -4.77 15.21
C HIS A 265 8.82 -3.87 16.46
N GLU A 266 7.83 -2.96 16.49
CA GLU A 266 7.71 -1.95 17.56
C GLU A 266 7.26 -2.57 18.88
N LEU A 267 6.31 -3.51 18.85
CA LEU A 267 5.75 -4.14 20.04
C LEU A 267 6.49 -5.43 20.45
N ASN A 268 7.44 -5.89 19.65
CA ASN A 268 8.16 -7.15 19.85
C ASN A 268 7.21 -8.35 20.08
N VAL A 269 6.21 -8.49 19.21
CA VAL A 269 5.22 -9.58 19.24
C VAL A 269 5.42 -10.50 18.03
N ASP A 270 4.88 -11.74 18.13
CA ASP A 270 4.87 -12.68 17.02
C ASP A 270 3.82 -12.30 15.96
N ILE A 271 3.79 -13.06 14.86
CA ILE A 271 2.87 -12.82 13.74
C ILE A 271 1.41 -12.82 14.22
N GLN A 272 1.00 -13.77 15.06
CA GLN A 272 -0.38 -13.84 15.54
C GLN A 272 -0.72 -12.65 16.44
N GLY A 273 0.19 -12.28 17.34
CA GLY A 273 0.02 -11.08 18.18
C GLY A 273 -0.15 -9.81 17.35
N ALA A 274 0.61 -9.67 16.27
CA ALA A 274 0.48 -8.53 15.35
C ALA A 274 -0.83 -8.57 14.55
N MET A 275 -1.25 -9.76 14.05
CA MET A 275 -2.54 -9.94 13.38
C MET A 275 -3.71 -9.55 14.28
N ASP A 276 -3.67 -9.98 15.54
CA ASP A 276 -4.71 -9.69 16.54
C ASP A 276 -4.73 -8.19 16.89
N TYR A 277 -3.55 -7.57 17.02
CA TYR A 277 -3.43 -6.13 17.28
C TYR A 277 -4.04 -5.32 16.15
N VAL A 278 -3.62 -5.55 14.89
CA VAL A 278 -4.13 -4.84 13.72
C VAL A 278 -5.62 -5.09 13.54
N GLY A 279 -6.09 -6.34 13.72
CA GLY A 279 -7.50 -6.68 13.68
C GLY A 279 -8.35 -5.92 14.71
N ASN A 280 -7.84 -5.73 15.93
CA ASN A 280 -8.52 -4.93 16.96
C ASN A 280 -8.50 -3.44 16.62
N LEU A 281 -7.39 -2.93 16.09
CA LEU A 281 -7.28 -1.54 15.64
C LEU A 281 -8.34 -1.24 14.57
N ILE A 282 -8.51 -2.13 13.58
CA ILE A 282 -9.55 -2.01 12.55
C ILE A 282 -10.95 -1.99 13.16
N LYS A 283 -11.26 -2.88 14.11
CA LYS A 283 -12.59 -2.92 14.76
C LYS A 283 -12.91 -1.64 15.51
N VAL A 284 -11.94 -1.09 16.25
CA VAL A 284 -12.10 0.21 16.93
C VAL A 284 -12.37 1.33 15.93
N ARG A 285 -11.67 1.30 14.77
CA ARG A 285 -11.88 2.31 13.72
C ARG A 285 -13.23 2.18 13.04
N ILE A 286 -13.72 0.94 12.83
CA ILE A 286 -15.08 0.68 12.33
C ILE A 286 -16.14 1.24 13.29
N ASP A 287 -16.00 0.97 14.60
CA ASP A 287 -16.94 1.48 15.60
C ASP A 287 -17.00 3.01 15.62
N GLN A 288 -15.84 3.65 15.46
CA GLN A 288 -15.74 5.11 15.34
C GLN A 288 -16.42 5.60 14.06
N TYR A 289 -16.09 5.00 12.91
CA TYR A 289 -16.65 5.32 11.59
C TYR A 289 -18.18 5.26 11.60
N VAL A 290 -18.76 4.18 12.15
CA VAL A 290 -20.21 4.00 12.24
C VAL A 290 -20.85 5.09 13.12
N LYS A 291 -20.22 5.46 14.24
CA LYS A 291 -20.72 6.54 15.11
C LYS A 291 -20.66 7.90 14.42
N GLU A 292 -19.55 8.21 13.77
CA GLU A 292 -19.33 9.48 13.06
C GLU A 292 -20.33 9.69 11.92
N LYS A 293 -20.73 8.62 11.22
CA LYS A 293 -21.72 8.69 10.15
C LYS A 293 -23.05 9.28 10.62
N HIS A 294 -23.43 9.10 11.87
CA HIS A 294 -24.62 9.70 12.48
C HIS A 294 -24.45 11.16 12.89
N LEU A 295 -23.23 11.70 12.84
CA LEU A 295 -22.93 13.09 13.20
C LEU A 295 -22.91 14.04 11.99
N VAL A 296 -23.05 13.50 10.77
CA VAL A 296 -23.09 14.30 9.53
C VAL A 296 -24.31 15.22 9.56
N LYS A 297 -24.05 16.51 9.35
CA LYS A 297 -25.08 17.56 9.37
C LYS A 297 -25.49 17.92 7.95
N SER A 298 -26.64 18.61 7.82
CA SER A 298 -27.06 19.20 6.57
C SER A 298 -26.10 20.31 6.11
N PHE A 299 -25.80 20.34 4.83
CA PHE A 299 -25.04 21.40 4.15
C PHE A 299 -25.93 22.50 3.59
N GLY A 300 -27.19 22.58 4.06
CA GLY A 300 -28.11 23.67 3.76
C GLY A 300 -28.91 23.52 2.47
N SER A 301 -28.71 22.46 1.71
CA SER A 301 -29.46 22.15 0.50
C SER A 301 -29.81 20.66 0.47
N PRO A 302 -31.11 20.29 0.30
CA PRO A 302 -31.52 18.89 0.15
C PRO A 302 -30.80 18.18 -1.00
N GLU A 303 -30.44 18.89 -2.05
CA GLU A 303 -29.72 18.35 -3.20
C GLU A 303 -28.28 17.97 -2.79
N VAL A 304 -27.55 18.89 -2.14
CA VAL A 304 -26.20 18.63 -1.63
C VAL A 304 -26.22 17.52 -0.58
N ASP A 305 -27.18 17.55 0.34
CA ASP A 305 -27.34 16.50 1.37
C ASP A 305 -27.58 15.13 0.75
N GLY A 306 -28.37 15.06 -0.33
CA GLY A 306 -28.59 13.85 -1.12
C GLY A 306 -27.30 13.34 -1.77
N GLN A 307 -26.51 14.23 -2.37
CA GLN A 307 -25.21 13.87 -2.97
C GLN A 307 -24.20 13.43 -1.91
N VAL A 308 -24.13 14.10 -0.75
CA VAL A 308 -23.30 13.69 0.39
C VAL A 308 -23.66 12.29 0.86
N SER A 309 -24.96 11.98 0.99
CA SER A 309 -25.39 10.63 1.35
C SER A 309 -24.91 9.58 0.34
N GLN A 310 -25.01 9.85 -0.96
CA GLN A 310 -24.52 8.96 -2.01
C GLN A 310 -23.00 8.79 -1.95
N TYR A 311 -22.27 9.89 -1.72
CA TYR A 311 -20.82 9.85 -1.56
C TYR A 311 -20.39 8.97 -0.38
N LEU A 312 -21.04 9.13 0.78
CA LEU A 312 -20.78 8.31 1.97
C LEU A 312 -21.14 6.83 1.79
N ASP A 313 -22.14 6.55 0.97
CA ASP A 313 -22.43 5.17 0.57
C ASP A 313 -21.36 4.59 -0.36
N GLY A 314 -20.77 5.42 -1.22
CA GLY A 314 -19.59 5.06 -2.01
C GLY A 314 -18.36 4.75 -1.14
N LEU A 315 -18.15 5.48 -0.04
CA LEU A 315 -17.10 5.12 0.93
C LEU A 315 -17.34 3.74 1.57
N ASN A 316 -18.60 3.42 1.94
CA ASN A 316 -18.93 2.09 2.46
C ASN A 316 -18.66 1.01 1.41
N ASP A 317 -19.06 1.25 0.15
CA ASP A 317 -18.86 0.32 -0.96
C ASP A 317 -17.36 0.06 -1.21
N SER A 318 -16.52 1.09 -1.09
CA SER A 318 -15.07 0.94 -1.26
C SER A 318 -14.47 -0.01 -0.22
N VAL A 319 -14.86 0.13 1.05
CA VAL A 319 -14.37 -0.73 2.14
C VAL A 319 -14.85 -2.17 1.93
N ILE A 320 -16.18 -2.40 1.89
CA ILE A 320 -16.73 -3.76 1.81
C ILE A 320 -16.35 -4.46 0.51
N GLY A 321 -16.22 -3.69 -0.59
CA GLY A 321 -15.80 -4.19 -1.89
C GLY A 321 -14.40 -4.78 -1.86
N ILE A 322 -13.43 -4.08 -1.28
CA ILE A 322 -12.05 -4.54 -1.11
C ILE A 322 -11.97 -5.73 -0.14
N LEU A 323 -12.67 -5.66 1.01
CA LEU A 323 -12.67 -6.75 1.98
C LEU A 323 -13.09 -8.09 1.35
N HIS A 324 -14.16 -8.08 0.56
CA HIS A 324 -14.61 -9.29 -0.14
C HIS A 324 -13.73 -9.68 -1.32
N TRP A 325 -13.28 -8.69 -2.12
CA TRP A 325 -12.43 -8.97 -3.27
C TRP A 325 -11.14 -9.67 -2.90
N SER A 326 -10.54 -9.32 -1.76
CA SER A 326 -9.30 -9.90 -1.28
C SER A 326 -9.35 -11.44 -1.16
N PHE A 327 -10.55 -11.99 -0.93
CA PHE A 327 -10.78 -13.44 -0.89
C PHE A 327 -11.43 -14.01 -2.17
N ASP A 328 -11.99 -13.16 -3.05
CA ASP A 328 -12.66 -13.59 -4.27
C ASP A 328 -11.73 -13.56 -5.50
N CYS A 329 -10.47 -13.22 -5.29
CA CYS A 329 -9.40 -13.27 -6.29
C CYS A 329 -8.19 -14.07 -5.76
N LYS A 330 -7.21 -14.33 -6.65
CA LYS A 330 -6.02 -15.10 -6.30
C LYS A 330 -4.79 -14.24 -5.95
N ARG A 331 -4.96 -12.93 -5.76
CA ARG A 331 -3.83 -12.00 -5.55
C ARG A 331 -3.05 -12.28 -4.27
N TYR A 332 -3.75 -12.58 -3.17
CA TYR A 332 -3.15 -12.72 -1.84
C TYR A 332 -2.97 -14.18 -1.39
N PHE A 333 -3.93 -15.04 -1.72
CA PHE A 333 -3.97 -16.41 -1.20
C PHE A 333 -3.85 -17.48 -2.30
N GLY A 334 -3.59 -17.08 -3.54
CA GLY A 334 -3.45 -18.02 -4.66
C GLY A 334 -4.65 -18.95 -4.80
N ASP A 335 -4.40 -20.23 -5.01
CA ASP A 335 -5.45 -21.25 -5.17
C ASP A 335 -6.17 -21.60 -3.84
N GLU A 336 -5.60 -21.20 -2.70
CA GLU A 336 -6.17 -21.42 -1.36
C GLU A 336 -7.22 -20.36 -0.96
N HIS A 337 -7.49 -19.37 -1.79
CA HIS A 337 -8.30 -18.20 -1.45
C HIS A 337 -9.70 -18.53 -0.92
N GLU A 338 -10.38 -19.55 -1.49
CA GLU A 338 -11.71 -19.99 -1.02
C GLU A 338 -11.64 -20.66 0.36
N ARG A 339 -10.62 -21.50 0.60
CA ARG A 339 -10.38 -22.11 1.90
C ARG A 339 -10.08 -21.06 2.96
N VAL A 340 -9.13 -20.15 2.66
CA VAL A 340 -8.76 -19.07 3.59
C VAL A 340 -9.96 -18.14 3.87
N LYS A 341 -10.85 -17.94 2.91
CA LYS A 341 -12.11 -17.20 3.14
C LYS A 341 -12.99 -17.87 4.18
N MET A 342 -13.00 -19.22 4.26
CA MET A 342 -13.84 -19.98 5.19
C MET A 342 -13.23 -20.12 6.57
N ASP A 343 -11.95 -20.52 6.65
CA ASP A 343 -11.30 -20.90 7.91
C ASP A 343 -10.34 -19.83 8.46
N ARG A 344 -10.01 -18.82 7.66
CA ARG A 344 -9.07 -17.72 7.98
C ARG A 344 -7.64 -18.19 8.28
N VAL A 345 -7.31 -19.46 8.09
CA VAL A 345 -5.98 -20.01 8.36
C VAL A 345 -5.08 -19.81 7.15
N VAL A 346 -3.95 -19.18 7.36
CA VAL A 346 -2.94 -18.93 6.31
C VAL A 346 -1.66 -19.69 6.65
N THR A 347 -1.13 -20.44 5.69
CA THR A 347 0.19 -21.06 5.82
C THR A 347 1.26 -20.06 5.41
N LEU A 348 2.23 -19.82 6.29
CA LEU A 348 3.31 -18.86 6.05
C LEU A 348 4.16 -19.29 4.85
N MET A 349 4.33 -18.38 3.89
CA MET A 349 5.21 -18.58 2.74
C MET A 349 6.68 -18.44 3.18
N PRO A 350 7.59 -19.26 2.63
CA PRO A 350 9.01 -19.07 2.86
C PRO A 350 9.49 -17.74 2.25
N VAL A 351 10.46 -17.11 2.90
CA VAL A 351 11.10 -15.89 2.39
C VAL A 351 11.89 -16.23 1.13
N ASP A 352 11.68 -15.45 0.06
CA ASP A 352 12.46 -15.55 -1.18
C ASP A 352 13.82 -14.88 -1.00
N THR A 353 14.81 -15.65 -0.57
CA THR A 353 16.16 -15.17 -0.33
C THR A 353 16.87 -14.62 -1.57
N SER A 354 16.36 -14.91 -2.78
CA SER A 354 16.94 -14.38 -4.03
C SER A 354 16.66 -12.87 -4.21
N ARG A 355 15.67 -12.32 -3.47
CA ARG A 355 15.29 -10.92 -3.51
C ARG A 355 15.88 -10.08 -2.38
N LEU A 356 16.49 -10.74 -1.38
CA LEU A 356 17.18 -10.03 -0.30
C LEU A 356 18.48 -9.39 -0.83
N PRO A 357 18.87 -8.19 -0.34
CA PRO A 357 20.16 -7.63 -0.67
C PRO A 357 21.26 -8.62 -0.27
N ALA A 358 22.26 -8.79 -1.15
CA ALA A 358 23.40 -9.66 -0.85
C ALA A 358 24.03 -9.18 0.48
N PRO A 359 24.39 -10.11 1.40
CA PRO A 359 25.10 -9.73 2.60
C PRO A 359 26.38 -9.00 2.21
N ASP A 360 26.62 -7.86 2.83
CA ASP A 360 27.78 -7.02 2.58
C ASP A 360 29.06 -7.84 2.80
N SER A 361 29.71 -8.25 1.71
CA SER A 361 30.91 -9.10 1.72
C SER A 361 32.18 -8.31 2.04
N THR A 362 32.06 -7.18 2.75
CA THR A 362 33.18 -6.36 3.18
C THR A 362 33.43 -6.44 4.68
N VAL A 363 33.70 -7.66 5.19
CA VAL A 363 34.50 -7.81 6.43
C VAL A 363 35.25 -9.12 6.32
N VAL A 364 36.59 -9.00 6.44
CA VAL A 364 37.64 -10.01 6.70
C VAL A 364 38.33 -10.58 5.47
N GLU A 365 39.37 -9.86 5.05
CA GLU A 365 40.69 -10.44 4.77
C GLU A 365 41.74 -9.36 5.05
N GLY A 366 42.63 -9.62 6.02
CA GLY A 366 43.82 -8.80 6.22
C GLY A 366 44.24 -8.60 7.65
N ALA A 367 44.52 -9.67 8.37
CA ALA A 367 45.44 -9.60 9.52
C ALA A 367 46.57 -10.60 9.25
N SER A 368 47.64 -10.14 8.62
CA SER A 368 48.94 -10.75 8.74
C SER A 368 49.78 -9.84 9.63
N GLU A 369 50.24 -10.42 10.72
CA GLU A 369 51.21 -9.87 11.66
C GLU A 369 52.49 -9.41 10.92
N ASP A 370 52.95 -8.19 11.21
CA ASP A 370 54.41 -7.99 11.34
C ASP A 370 54.68 -6.79 12.26
N ASP A 371 55.59 -7.04 13.19
CA ASP A 371 56.08 -6.15 14.23
C ASP A 371 56.83 -4.92 13.69
N THR A 372 56.64 -3.76 14.34
CA THR A 372 57.75 -2.95 14.87
C THR A 372 57.25 -1.71 15.64
N GLU A 373 57.82 -1.55 16.81
CA GLU A 373 57.67 -0.43 17.75
C GLU A 373 58.01 0.93 17.14
N THR A 374 57.31 2.00 17.58
CA THR A 374 57.92 3.19 18.20
C THR A 374 56.85 4.14 18.76
N ASP A 375 57.11 4.59 19.96
CA ASP A 375 56.43 5.60 20.78
C ASP A 375 56.19 6.95 20.10
N THR A 376 55.06 7.62 20.43
CA THR A 376 55.03 8.92 21.15
C THR A 376 53.58 9.47 21.27
N ASP A 377 53.26 9.80 22.51
CA ASP A 377 52.32 10.74 23.13
C ASP A 377 51.47 11.70 22.25
N SER A 378 50.15 11.80 22.49
CA SER A 378 49.44 12.75 23.37
C SER A 378 47.96 12.97 23.01
N SER A 379 47.15 12.78 24.01
CA SER A 379 45.93 13.54 24.42
C SER A 379 44.76 13.81 23.46
N GLY A 380 43.59 13.30 23.88
CA GLY A 380 42.42 14.16 23.98
C GLY A 380 41.14 13.69 23.25
N GLY A 381 40.14 13.25 24.00
CA GLY A 381 38.74 13.50 23.67
C GLY A 381 37.85 12.31 23.30
N SER A 382 37.26 11.82 24.26
CA SER A 382 35.97 11.13 24.55
C SER A 382 35.03 10.65 23.45
N PRO A 383 34.22 9.65 23.77
CA PRO A 383 33.78 8.63 22.82
C PRO A 383 32.28 8.76 22.50
N TYR A 384 31.91 8.42 21.28
CA TYR A 384 30.57 7.93 21.00
C TYR A 384 30.67 6.49 20.48
N SER A 385 30.30 5.57 21.35
CA SER A 385 30.13 4.16 21.04
C SER A 385 28.83 3.94 20.27
N GLY A 386 28.90 3.77 18.96
CA GLY A 386 27.81 3.22 18.15
C GLY A 386 28.01 1.72 18.00
N SER A 387 27.13 0.92 18.57
CA SER A 387 27.08 -0.53 18.40
C SER A 387 26.62 -0.87 17.00
N PRO A 388 27.24 -1.83 16.29
CA PRO A 388 26.71 -2.30 15.00
C PRO A 388 25.59 -3.30 15.25
N TYR A 389 24.35 -2.96 14.87
CA TYR A 389 23.26 -3.91 14.78
C TYR A 389 23.39 -4.67 13.45
N SER A 390 23.91 -5.87 13.52
CA SER A 390 23.77 -6.89 12.49
C SER A 390 22.70 -7.88 12.96
N GLY A 391 21.62 -8.07 12.19
CA GLY A 391 20.68 -9.15 12.38
C GLY A 391 19.28 -8.75 11.99
N SER A 392 18.89 -9.06 10.76
CA SER A 392 17.47 -9.22 10.43
C SER A 392 16.85 -10.22 11.40
N PRO A 393 15.66 -9.96 11.98
CA PRO A 393 15.03 -10.92 12.86
C PRO A 393 14.61 -12.15 12.04
N MET A 394 15.34 -13.26 12.22
CA MET A 394 14.84 -14.56 11.79
C MET A 394 13.55 -14.83 12.58
N VAL A 395 12.45 -14.94 11.85
CA VAL A 395 11.15 -15.35 12.40
C VAL A 395 11.30 -16.77 12.95
N SER A 396 11.46 -16.92 14.27
CA SER A 396 11.45 -18.22 14.91
C SER A 396 10.01 -18.67 15.14
N CYS A 397 9.66 -19.84 14.61
CA CYS A 397 8.40 -20.51 14.91
C CYS A 397 8.40 -20.92 16.40
N VAL A 398 7.59 -20.24 17.20
CA VAL A 398 7.32 -20.64 18.59
C VAL A 398 6.07 -21.53 18.61
N GLU A 399 6.11 -22.63 19.33
CA GLU A 399 4.96 -23.52 19.52
C GLU A 399 3.80 -22.76 20.18
N LEU A 400 2.62 -22.83 19.56
CA LEU A 400 1.39 -22.25 20.09
C LEU A 400 0.97 -23.00 21.35
N THR A 401 1.33 -22.47 22.51
CA THR A 401 0.61 -22.70 23.76
C THR A 401 -0.26 -21.48 24.02
N PRO A 402 -1.54 -21.62 24.37
CA PRO A 402 -2.41 -20.47 24.63
C PRO A 402 -2.03 -19.85 25.97
N SER A 403 -1.16 -18.84 25.92
CA SER A 403 -0.89 -17.96 27.06
C SER A 403 -1.74 -16.71 26.89
N CYS A 404 -2.78 -16.63 27.73
CA CYS A 404 -3.64 -15.46 27.83
C CYS A 404 -2.86 -14.32 28.51
N HIS A 405 -2.10 -13.55 27.74
CA HIS A 405 -1.55 -12.28 28.21
C HIS A 405 -2.57 -11.19 27.93
N GLN A 406 -2.96 -10.47 28.99
CA GLN A 406 -3.81 -9.29 28.90
C GLN A 406 -3.12 -8.27 27.97
N ILE A 407 -3.71 -8.04 26.80
CA ILE A 407 -3.32 -6.98 25.88
C ILE A 407 -3.50 -5.65 26.64
N PRO A 408 -2.46 -4.79 26.72
CA PRO A 408 -2.62 -3.48 27.33
C PRO A 408 -3.73 -2.72 26.61
N ALA A 409 -4.54 -1.98 27.36
CA ALA A 409 -5.62 -1.15 26.83
C ALA A 409 -5.04 -0.23 25.76
N ILE A 410 -5.58 -0.34 24.52
CA ILE A 410 -5.18 0.49 23.39
C ILE A 410 -5.40 1.95 23.76
N PRO A 411 -4.37 2.79 23.87
CA PRO A 411 -4.61 4.23 24.03
C PRO A 411 -5.33 4.70 22.75
N LEU A 412 -6.48 5.31 22.90
CA LEU A 412 -7.12 6.07 21.84
C LEU A 412 -6.08 7.08 21.35
N LEU A 413 -5.54 6.86 20.15
CA LEU A 413 -4.71 7.82 19.46
C LEU A 413 -5.58 9.07 19.24
N ALA A 414 -5.48 10.03 20.17
CA ALA A 414 -6.00 11.36 19.98
C ALA A 414 -5.11 12.00 18.91
N VAL A 415 -5.53 11.91 17.66
CA VAL A 415 -4.89 12.60 16.54
C VAL A 415 -5.03 14.09 16.81
N SER A 416 -3.95 14.68 17.33
CA SER A 416 -3.85 16.13 17.50
C SER A 416 -3.57 16.74 16.13
N PRO A 417 -4.37 17.72 15.67
CA PRO A 417 -4.14 18.40 14.40
C PRO A 417 -2.98 19.39 14.57
N LYS A 418 -1.76 18.93 14.46
CA LYS A 418 -0.60 19.80 14.27
C LYS A 418 0.00 19.56 12.88
N ARG A 419 -0.68 20.08 11.85
CA ARG A 419 -0.01 20.37 10.59
C ARG A 419 0.93 21.55 10.82
N ALA A 420 2.24 21.30 10.80
CA ALA A 420 3.19 22.30 10.40
C ALA A 420 3.03 22.43 8.88
N THR A 421 2.25 23.39 8.42
CA THR A 421 2.15 23.78 7.01
C THR A 421 3.49 24.37 6.62
N LEU A 422 4.36 23.56 6.00
CA LEU A 422 5.38 24.09 5.10
C LEU A 422 4.63 24.60 3.86
N SER A 423 4.67 25.89 3.65
CA SER A 423 4.00 26.60 2.56
C SER A 423 4.52 26.06 1.22
N ILE A 424 3.58 25.79 0.30
CA ILE A 424 3.85 25.42 -1.11
C ILE A 424 4.82 26.40 -1.82
N SER A 425 5.01 27.62 -1.30
CA SER A 425 5.94 28.61 -1.79
C SER A 425 7.43 28.27 -1.63
N ASP A 426 7.79 27.40 -0.69
CA ASP A 426 9.20 27.10 -0.41
C ASP A 426 9.79 26.05 -1.36
N TRP A 427 8.95 25.24 -2.00
CA TRP A 427 9.38 24.23 -2.99
C TRP A 427 9.64 24.83 -4.39
N TRP A 428 8.99 25.93 -4.75
CA TRP A 428 9.20 26.60 -6.04
C TRP A 428 10.58 27.27 -6.14
N LEU A 429 11.18 27.68 -5.03
CA LEU A 429 12.51 28.26 -4.99
C LEU A 429 13.63 27.25 -5.26
N PHE A 430 13.43 25.97 -4.93
CA PHE A 430 14.38 24.91 -5.24
C PHE A 430 14.35 24.46 -6.71
N LEU A 431 13.20 24.52 -7.38
CA LEU A 431 13.06 24.14 -8.80
C LEU A 431 13.54 25.20 -9.78
N LEU A 432 13.62 26.48 -9.38
CA LEU A 432 14.13 27.58 -10.21
C LEU A 432 15.65 27.74 -10.15
N ALA A 433 16.34 27.10 -9.23
CA ALA A 433 17.82 27.21 -9.11
C ALA A 433 18.58 26.21 -10.01
N LEU A 434 17.93 25.21 -10.59
CA LEU A 434 18.59 24.17 -11.40
C LEU A 434 18.94 24.52 -12.85
N PRO A 435 18.31 25.50 -13.54
CA PRO A 435 18.76 25.90 -14.89
C PRO A 435 20.03 26.79 -14.90
N ALA A 436 20.36 27.45 -13.80
CA ALA A 436 21.50 28.38 -13.74
C ALA A 436 22.87 27.67 -13.57
N LEU A 437 22.90 26.45 -13.10
CA LEU A 437 24.14 25.67 -12.95
C LEU A 437 24.53 24.86 -14.19
N ALA A 438 23.60 24.63 -15.12
CA ALA A 438 23.88 23.94 -16.38
C ALA A 438 24.51 24.87 -17.47
N LEU A 439 24.47 26.18 -17.30
CA LEU A 439 25.03 27.15 -18.26
C LEU A 439 26.45 27.62 -17.87
N LEU A 440 26.99 27.26 -16.75
CA LEU A 440 28.37 27.62 -16.31
C LEU A 440 29.40 26.50 -16.55
N GLY A 441 28.98 25.32 -17.03
CA GLY A 441 29.85 24.18 -17.33
C GLY A 441 30.38 24.12 -18.80
N SER A 442 29.97 24.99 -19.71
CA SER A 442 30.35 24.93 -21.12
C SER A 442 31.28 26.06 -21.60
N ALA A 443 31.96 26.77 -20.68
CA ALA A 443 32.89 27.84 -21.00
C ALA A 443 34.30 27.63 -20.47
N LEU A 444 34.74 26.36 -20.30
CA LEU A 444 36.16 26.02 -20.04
C LEU A 444 36.43 24.60 -20.53
N VAL A 445 36.58 24.41 -21.80
CA VAL A 445 37.59 23.58 -22.52
C VAL A 445 37.64 24.09 -23.94
#